data_88c70e8d1da6586ccbc711d6e501c8ba
#
_entry.id   88c70e8d1da6586ccbc711d6e501c8ba
#
_cell.length_a   1.000
_cell.length_b   1.000
_cell.length_c   1.000
_cell.angle_alpha   90.00
_cell.angle_beta   90.00
_cell.angle_gamma   90.00
#
_symmetry.space_group_name_H-M   'P 1'
#
loop_
_entity.id
_entity.type
_entity.pdbx_description
1 polymer ?
#
loop_
_entity_poly.entity_id
_entity_poly.type
_entity_poly.pdbx_seq_one_letter_code
_entity_poly.pdbx_strand_id
1 'polypeptide(L)'
;GCYLSTWKEMEKLLGSGQVHSIGVSNFQIHHLEELRKVSGIVPAVNQIECHPLCYPKELISYCQDNGIQVQAYAPLARGAYLDNDIFCVLGTKYARTPAQIGLRWAVQKGISVIPKSVHPDRIESNGNIFDFSIDQEDMDLLDTLNEDFHSSHVPEDLQGVIL
;
A
#
# COMPACT_ATOMS: atom_id res chain seq x y z
N GLY A 1 -3.72 -23.43 6.42
CA GLY A 1 -2.52 -22.88 7.00
C GLY A 1 -2.76 -22.19 8.33
N CYS A 2 -1.67 -21.78 8.96
CA CYS A 2 -1.68 -21.14 10.28
C CYS A 2 -2.51 -19.83 10.30
N TYR A 3 -2.48 -19.05 9.20
CA TYR A 3 -3.19 -17.75 9.13
C TYR A 3 -4.72 -17.89 9.21
N LEU A 4 -5.32 -18.99 8.75
CA LEU A 4 -6.77 -19.20 8.86
C LEU A 4 -7.22 -19.38 10.33
N SER A 5 -6.41 -20.07 11.13
CA SER A 5 -6.70 -20.22 12.57
C SER A 5 -6.48 -18.90 13.32
N THR A 6 -5.43 -18.15 12.97
CA THR A 6 -5.19 -16.83 13.54
C THR A 6 -6.33 -15.86 13.21
N TRP A 7 -6.83 -15.88 11.97
CA TRP A 7 -7.97 -15.05 11.58
C TRP A 7 -9.20 -15.31 12.43
N LYS A 8 -9.52 -16.58 12.71
CA LYS A 8 -10.65 -16.95 13.58
C LYS A 8 -10.51 -16.39 15.00
N GLU A 9 -9.30 -16.33 15.55
CA GLU A 9 -9.09 -15.68 16.85
C GLU A 9 -9.26 -14.15 16.77
N MET A 10 -8.83 -13.52 15.67
CA MET A 10 -9.06 -12.10 15.44
C MET A 10 -10.55 -11.78 15.28
N GLU A 11 -11.34 -12.64 14.65
CA GLU A 11 -12.81 -12.51 14.58
C GLU A 11 -13.46 -12.47 15.97
N LYS A 12 -12.96 -13.25 16.93
CA LYS A 12 -13.45 -13.22 18.32
C LYS A 12 -13.18 -11.87 18.98
N LEU A 13 -12.00 -11.29 18.74
CA LEU A 13 -11.66 -9.95 19.26
C LEU A 13 -12.58 -8.87 18.65
N LEU A 14 -12.85 -8.95 17.35
CA LEU A 14 -13.82 -8.08 16.69
C LEU A 14 -15.23 -8.26 17.28
N GLY A 15 -15.70 -9.50 17.42
CA GLY A 15 -17.01 -9.82 17.97
C GLY A 15 -17.17 -9.41 19.44
N SER A 16 -16.07 -9.37 20.20
CA SER A 16 -16.08 -8.90 21.60
C SER A 16 -16.05 -7.37 21.75
N GLY A 17 -15.87 -6.63 20.64
CA GLY A 17 -15.75 -5.17 20.65
C GLY A 17 -14.40 -4.64 21.15
N GLN A 18 -13.41 -5.52 21.37
CA GLN A 18 -12.05 -5.10 21.77
C GLN A 18 -11.29 -4.38 20.64
N VAL A 19 -11.64 -4.68 19.39
CA VAL A 19 -11.14 -3.99 18.22
C VAL A 19 -12.30 -3.59 17.30
N HIS A 20 -12.12 -2.54 16.51
CA HIS A 20 -13.17 -2.05 15.60
C HIS A 20 -13.01 -2.58 14.17
N SER A 21 -11.84 -3.05 13.81
CA SER A 21 -11.54 -3.66 12.50
C SER A 21 -10.36 -4.61 12.61
N ILE A 22 -10.32 -5.58 11.69
CA ILE A 22 -9.21 -6.51 11.54
C ILE A 22 -8.75 -6.54 10.09
N GLY A 23 -7.47 -6.77 9.86
CA GLY A 23 -6.88 -6.74 8.54
C GLY A 23 -5.73 -7.74 8.41
N VAL A 24 -5.16 -7.78 7.22
CA VAL A 24 -4.09 -8.70 6.86
C VAL A 24 -2.90 -7.95 6.27
N SER A 25 -1.76 -8.61 6.16
CA SER A 25 -0.58 -8.05 5.52
C SER A 25 0.07 -9.06 4.57
N ASN A 26 0.51 -8.57 3.39
CA ASN A 26 1.13 -9.36 2.32
C ASN A 26 0.28 -10.54 1.82
N PHE A 27 -1.05 -10.44 1.93
CA PHE A 27 -1.93 -11.45 1.36
C PHE A 27 -2.02 -11.27 -0.16
N GLN A 28 -1.79 -12.38 -0.88
CA GLN A 28 -2.04 -12.50 -2.29
C GLN A 28 -3.52 -12.86 -2.54
N ILE A 29 -3.98 -12.76 -3.79
CA ILE A 29 -5.38 -13.06 -4.16
C ILE A 29 -5.81 -14.44 -3.64
N HIS A 30 -4.97 -15.47 -3.82
CA HIS A 30 -5.31 -16.82 -3.37
C HIS A 30 -5.47 -16.92 -1.85
N HIS A 31 -4.69 -16.18 -1.04
CA HIS A 31 -4.85 -16.12 0.40
C HIS A 31 -6.19 -15.47 0.80
N LEU A 32 -6.56 -14.38 0.13
CA LEU A 32 -7.83 -13.68 0.36
C LEU A 32 -9.01 -14.57 -0.03
N GLU A 33 -8.91 -15.31 -1.13
CA GLU A 33 -9.91 -16.29 -1.56
C GLU A 33 -10.05 -17.48 -0.59
N GLU A 34 -8.94 -17.98 -0.05
CA GLU A 34 -8.98 -19.02 0.98
C GLU A 34 -9.65 -18.52 2.26
N LEU A 35 -9.32 -17.28 2.68
CA LEU A 35 -9.94 -16.67 3.84
C LEU A 35 -11.45 -16.53 3.66
N ARG A 36 -11.89 -16.09 2.50
CA ARG A 36 -13.31 -15.90 2.15
C ARG A 36 -14.12 -17.21 2.18
N LYS A 37 -13.48 -18.35 1.88
CA LYS A 37 -14.16 -19.66 1.96
C LYS A 37 -14.49 -20.09 3.39
N VAL A 38 -13.75 -19.60 4.39
CA VAL A 38 -13.87 -20.04 5.79
C VAL A 38 -14.40 -18.96 6.73
N SER A 39 -14.51 -17.74 6.25
CA SER A 39 -14.94 -16.55 7.01
C SER A 39 -15.96 -15.73 6.23
N GLY A 40 -16.97 -15.22 6.94
CA GLY A 40 -17.89 -14.20 6.40
C GLY A 40 -17.39 -12.76 6.60
N ILE A 41 -16.23 -12.57 7.28
CA ILE A 41 -15.68 -11.25 7.58
C ILE A 41 -14.59 -10.95 6.54
N VAL A 42 -14.78 -9.84 5.83
CA VAL A 42 -13.80 -9.33 4.87
C VAL A 42 -12.74 -8.55 5.63
N PRO A 43 -11.43 -8.74 5.36
CA PRO A 43 -10.38 -7.91 5.92
C PRO A 43 -10.62 -6.43 5.61
N ALA A 44 -10.59 -5.57 6.62
CA ALA A 44 -10.72 -4.13 6.41
C ALA A 44 -9.54 -3.54 5.62
N VAL A 45 -8.35 -4.13 5.80
CA VAL A 45 -7.09 -3.69 5.18
C VAL A 45 -6.29 -4.88 4.72
N ASN A 46 -5.64 -4.76 3.56
CA ASN A 46 -4.47 -5.55 3.18
C ASN A 46 -3.27 -4.59 3.09
N GLN A 47 -2.32 -4.71 4.03
CA GLN A 47 -1.11 -3.90 4.05
C GLN A 47 -0.02 -4.59 3.23
N ILE A 48 0.41 -3.96 2.13
CA ILE A 48 1.38 -4.52 1.18
C ILE A 48 2.48 -3.51 0.85
N GLU A 49 3.61 -3.97 0.32
CA GLU A 49 4.56 -3.07 -0.31
C GLU A 49 3.92 -2.49 -1.57
N CYS A 50 3.87 -1.15 -1.66
CA CYS A 50 3.35 -0.51 -2.85
C CYS A 50 3.97 0.89 -3.03
N HIS A 51 4.53 1.09 -4.19
CA HIS A 51 5.13 2.33 -4.69
C HIS A 51 5.27 2.24 -6.21
N PRO A 52 5.61 3.33 -6.93
CA PRO A 52 5.66 3.29 -8.40
C PRO A 52 6.58 2.22 -9.02
N LEU A 53 7.66 1.80 -8.30
CA LEU A 53 8.53 0.71 -8.78
C LEU A 53 8.02 -0.70 -8.40
N CYS A 54 7.02 -0.79 -7.52
CA CYS A 54 6.37 -2.05 -7.11
C CYS A 54 4.86 -1.80 -7.01
N TYR A 55 4.17 -2.06 -8.11
CA TYR A 55 2.74 -1.80 -8.23
C TYR A 55 1.99 -3.07 -8.63
N PRO A 56 1.57 -3.91 -7.65
CA PRO A 56 0.83 -5.15 -7.91
C PRO A 56 -0.63 -4.84 -8.29
N LYS A 57 -0.83 -4.37 -9.53
CA LYS A 57 -2.10 -3.82 -10.04
C LYS A 57 -3.27 -4.78 -9.89
N GLU A 58 -3.06 -6.06 -10.19
CA GLU A 58 -4.12 -7.08 -10.12
C GLU A 58 -4.59 -7.29 -8.67
N LEU A 59 -3.65 -7.37 -7.73
CA LEU A 59 -3.97 -7.52 -6.31
C LEU A 59 -4.70 -6.28 -5.77
N ILE A 60 -4.26 -5.09 -6.18
CA ILE A 60 -4.90 -3.83 -5.76
C ILE A 60 -6.32 -3.75 -6.28
N SER A 61 -6.54 -4.03 -7.57
CA SER A 61 -7.88 -4.07 -8.18
C SER A 61 -8.77 -5.09 -7.45
N TYR A 62 -8.26 -6.30 -7.23
CA TYR A 62 -8.99 -7.32 -6.49
C TYR A 62 -9.40 -6.83 -5.09
N CYS A 63 -8.49 -6.21 -4.34
CA CYS A 63 -8.79 -5.67 -3.02
C CYS A 63 -9.89 -4.61 -3.09
N GLN A 64 -9.78 -3.65 -4.00
CA GLN A 64 -10.74 -2.56 -4.18
C GLN A 64 -12.13 -3.09 -4.56
N ASP A 65 -12.21 -4.05 -5.49
CA ASP A 65 -13.45 -4.67 -5.93
C ASP A 65 -14.15 -5.47 -4.82
N ASN A 66 -13.39 -5.92 -3.82
CA ASN A 66 -13.89 -6.67 -2.67
C ASN A 66 -14.01 -5.85 -1.37
N GLY A 67 -13.87 -4.51 -1.45
CA GLY A 67 -14.03 -3.62 -0.30
C GLY A 67 -12.88 -3.69 0.72
N ILE A 68 -11.71 -4.15 0.30
CA ILE A 68 -10.50 -4.23 1.12
C ILE A 68 -9.64 -3.00 0.85
N GLN A 69 -9.39 -2.18 1.87
CA GLN A 69 -8.50 -1.03 1.73
C GLN A 69 -7.06 -1.50 1.57
N VAL A 70 -6.41 -1.08 0.50
CA VAL A 70 -4.96 -1.28 0.34
C VAL A 70 -4.22 -0.21 1.11
N GLN A 71 -3.27 -0.63 1.95
CA GLN A 71 -2.36 0.26 2.67
C GLN A 71 -0.91 -0.04 2.26
N ALA A 72 -0.23 0.97 1.72
CA ALA A 72 1.14 0.86 1.25
C ALA A 72 2.14 1.04 2.39
N TYR A 73 2.88 -0.03 2.75
CA TYR A 73 4.11 0.15 3.50
C TYR A 73 5.28 0.42 2.53
N ALA A 74 6.37 1.00 3.05
CA ALA A 74 7.50 1.47 2.26
C ALA A 74 7.11 2.29 1.01
N PRO A 75 6.12 3.22 1.08
CA PRO A 75 5.59 3.91 -0.09
C PRO A 75 6.63 4.79 -0.81
N LEU A 76 7.78 5.04 -0.19
CA LEU A 76 8.93 5.75 -0.76
C LEU A 76 10.05 4.81 -1.22
N ALA A 77 9.81 3.49 -1.30
CA ALA A 77 10.82 2.48 -1.68
C ALA A 77 12.16 2.67 -0.93
N ARG A 78 12.10 3.08 0.34
CA ARG A 78 13.28 3.47 1.15
C ARG A 78 14.18 4.52 0.49
N GLY A 79 13.63 5.31 -0.45
CA GLY A 79 14.35 6.35 -1.17
C GLY A 79 14.82 5.97 -2.56
N ALA A 80 14.61 4.74 -3.01
CA ALA A 80 15.18 4.20 -4.26
C ALA A 80 14.81 4.98 -5.53
N TYR A 81 13.66 5.66 -5.57
CA TYR A 81 13.23 6.43 -6.74
C TYR A 81 13.36 7.95 -6.58
N LEU A 82 13.82 8.45 -5.43
CA LEU A 82 13.78 9.90 -5.16
C LEU A 82 14.71 10.71 -6.06
N ASP A 83 15.76 10.10 -6.59
CA ASP A 83 16.72 10.72 -7.52
C ASP A 83 16.46 10.33 -8.99
N ASN A 84 15.34 9.66 -9.28
CA ASN A 84 14.96 9.30 -10.64
C ASN A 84 14.51 10.54 -11.42
N ASP A 85 14.96 10.68 -12.66
CA ASP A 85 14.72 11.84 -13.51
C ASP A 85 13.23 12.15 -13.69
N ILE A 86 12.38 11.13 -13.85
CA ILE A 86 10.93 11.31 -14.02
C ILE A 86 10.33 11.96 -12.77
N PHE A 87 10.69 11.48 -11.58
CA PHE A 87 10.20 12.08 -10.33
C PHE A 87 10.72 13.50 -10.12
N CYS A 88 11.96 13.80 -10.53
CA CYS A 88 12.52 15.14 -10.45
C CYS A 88 11.81 16.12 -11.42
N VAL A 89 11.53 15.68 -12.65
CA VAL A 89 10.79 16.45 -13.65
C VAL A 89 9.36 16.72 -13.18
N LEU A 90 8.65 15.69 -12.72
CA LEU A 90 7.29 15.84 -12.20
C LEU A 90 7.27 16.70 -10.93
N GLY A 91 8.26 16.52 -10.06
CA GLY A 91 8.45 17.38 -8.88
C GLY A 91 8.52 18.86 -9.27
N THR A 92 9.28 19.18 -10.31
CA THR A 92 9.38 20.55 -10.85
C THR A 92 8.05 21.01 -11.44
N LYS A 93 7.38 20.17 -12.26
CA LYS A 93 6.09 20.49 -12.90
C LYS A 93 5.01 20.84 -11.86
N TYR A 94 4.94 20.10 -10.78
CA TYR A 94 3.90 20.28 -9.74
C TYR A 94 4.36 21.14 -8.56
N ALA A 95 5.59 21.66 -8.55
CA ALA A 95 6.23 22.36 -7.42
C ALA A 95 6.16 21.52 -6.12
N ARG A 96 6.54 20.24 -6.23
CA ARG A 96 6.54 19.24 -5.15
C ARG A 96 7.85 18.46 -5.13
N THR A 97 8.15 17.82 -4.01
CA THR A 97 9.29 16.91 -3.92
C THR A 97 8.98 15.57 -4.62
N PRO A 98 10.00 14.83 -5.10
CA PRO A 98 9.82 13.46 -5.61
C PRO A 98 9.05 12.55 -4.65
N ALA A 99 9.29 12.69 -3.33
CA ALA A 99 8.54 11.95 -2.32
C ALA A 99 7.04 12.26 -2.34
N GLN A 100 6.68 13.55 -2.43
CA GLN A 100 5.28 13.97 -2.52
C GLN A 100 4.61 13.47 -3.81
N ILE A 101 5.34 13.42 -4.93
CA ILE A 101 4.83 12.86 -6.19
C ILE A 101 4.47 11.38 -6.01
N GLY A 102 5.39 10.57 -5.46
CA GLY A 102 5.12 9.15 -5.25
C GLY A 102 3.98 8.87 -4.24
N LEU A 103 3.92 9.63 -3.16
CA LEU A 103 2.83 9.52 -2.18
C LEU A 103 1.49 9.95 -2.78
N ARG A 104 1.45 11.04 -3.57
CA ARG A 104 0.25 11.52 -4.24
C ARG A 104 -0.26 10.53 -5.28
N TRP A 105 0.65 9.92 -6.07
CA TRP A 105 0.31 8.85 -6.99
C TRP A 105 -0.46 7.72 -6.29
N ALA A 106 0.04 7.23 -5.15
CA ALA A 106 -0.64 6.18 -4.40
C ALA A 106 -2.02 6.62 -3.90
N VAL A 107 -2.13 7.82 -3.31
CA VAL A 107 -3.40 8.35 -2.80
C VAL A 107 -4.43 8.54 -3.92
N GLN A 108 -4.02 9.00 -5.12
CA GLN A 108 -4.93 9.13 -6.26
C GLN A 108 -5.45 7.79 -6.77
N LYS A 109 -4.74 6.69 -6.50
CA LYS A 109 -5.20 5.32 -6.78
C LYS A 109 -6.06 4.71 -5.66
N GLY A 110 -6.44 5.50 -4.66
CA GLY A 110 -7.22 5.01 -3.51
C GLY A 110 -6.41 4.17 -2.53
N ILE A 111 -5.08 4.25 -2.57
CA ILE A 111 -4.17 3.52 -1.69
C ILE A 111 -3.80 4.42 -0.51
N SER A 112 -4.01 3.97 0.72
CA SER A 112 -3.50 4.67 1.90
C SER A 112 -2.00 4.46 2.06
N VAL A 113 -1.28 5.46 2.54
CA VAL A 113 0.19 5.44 2.64
C VAL A 113 0.65 5.64 4.08
N ILE A 114 1.70 4.92 4.49
CA ILE A 114 2.30 5.04 5.82
C ILE A 114 3.80 5.36 5.71
N PRO A 115 4.17 6.57 5.21
CA PRO A 115 5.56 6.96 5.07
C PRO A 115 6.21 7.15 6.45
N LYS A 116 7.40 6.56 6.65
CA LYS A 116 8.18 6.73 7.88
C LYS A 116 9.23 7.81 7.70
N SER A 117 9.34 8.74 8.63
CA SER A 117 10.49 9.64 8.76
C SER A 117 10.82 9.89 10.23
N VAL A 118 12.08 10.25 10.50
CA VAL A 118 12.55 10.77 11.80
C VAL A 118 12.88 12.27 11.72
N HIS A 119 12.76 12.87 10.55
CA HIS A 119 13.00 14.30 10.29
C HIS A 119 11.67 15.04 10.28
N PRO A 120 11.45 16.03 11.19
CA PRO A 120 10.19 16.78 11.28
C PRO A 120 9.76 17.37 9.94
N ASP A 121 10.67 18.04 9.23
CA ASP A 121 10.38 18.67 7.93
C ASP A 121 9.88 17.68 6.88
N ARG A 122 10.41 16.44 6.88
CA ARG A 122 9.96 15.39 5.98
C ARG A 122 8.61 14.81 6.41
N ILE A 123 8.33 14.74 7.71
CA ILE A 123 7.02 14.30 8.22
C ILE A 123 5.95 15.29 7.76
N GLU A 124 6.19 16.58 7.93
CA GLU A 124 5.30 17.65 7.46
C GLU A 124 5.13 17.60 5.93
N SER A 125 6.24 17.55 5.19
CA SER A 125 6.22 17.47 3.72
C SER A 125 5.45 16.25 3.20
N ASN A 126 5.64 15.06 3.83
CA ASN A 126 4.91 13.84 3.45
C ASN A 126 3.40 13.94 3.71
N GLY A 127 2.96 14.79 4.65
CA GLY A 127 1.55 15.09 4.90
C GLY A 127 0.94 16.07 3.91
N ASN A 128 1.74 16.92 3.27
CA ASN A 128 1.30 17.98 2.35
C ASN A 128 1.14 17.45 0.91
N ILE A 129 0.22 16.50 0.72
CA ILE A 129 -0.03 15.81 -0.56
C ILE A 129 -1.49 15.90 -1.04
N PHE A 130 -2.33 16.64 -0.32
CA PHE A 130 -3.78 16.69 -0.62
C PHE A 130 -4.22 17.97 -1.35
N ASP A 131 -3.33 18.95 -1.50
CA ASP A 131 -3.58 20.26 -2.10
C ASP A 131 -3.21 20.36 -3.58
N PHE A 132 -2.83 19.26 -4.22
CA PHE A 132 -2.55 19.16 -5.64
C PHE A 132 -3.01 17.82 -6.21
N SER A 133 -3.05 17.69 -7.52
CA SER A 133 -3.31 16.43 -8.22
C SER A 133 -2.34 16.27 -9.39
N ILE A 134 -2.00 15.03 -9.67
CA ILE A 134 -1.19 14.61 -10.81
C ILE A 134 -2.15 14.33 -11.96
N ASP A 135 -1.85 14.85 -13.17
CA ASP A 135 -2.65 14.62 -14.37
C ASP A 135 -2.61 13.16 -14.79
N GLN A 136 -3.62 12.70 -15.52
CA GLN A 136 -3.72 11.28 -15.92
C GLN A 136 -2.54 10.81 -16.76
N GLU A 137 -2.03 11.65 -17.65
CA GLU A 137 -0.85 11.34 -18.47
C GLU A 137 0.38 11.06 -17.62
N ASP A 138 0.62 11.87 -16.58
CA ASP A 138 1.73 11.68 -15.65
C ASP A 138 1.49 10.50 -14.69
N MET A 139 0.24 10.23 -14.32
CA MET A 139 -0.12 9.02 -13.57
C MET A 139 0.21 7.76 -14.37
N ASP A 140 -0.14 7.76 -15.67
CA ASP A 140 0.15 6.65 -16.59
C ASP A 140 1.67 6.50 -16.80
N LEU A 141 2.41 7.61 -16.89
CA LEU A 141 3.87 7.60 -16.97
C LEU A 141 4.48 6.97 -15.69
N LEU A 142 4.01 7.34 -14.50
CA LEU A 142 4.48 6.74 -13.25
C LEU A 142 4.17 5.25 -13.16
N ASP A 143 3.05 4.80 -13.73
CA ASP A 143 2.69 3.37 -13.79
C ASP A 143 3.64 2.55 -14.65
N THR A 144 4.27 3.16 -15.66
CA THR A 144 5.27 2.48 -16.51
C THR A 144 6.56 2.16 -15.79
N LEU A 145 6.81 2.76 -14.62
CA LEU A 145 8.02 2.55 -13.83
C LEU A 145 7.98 1.26 -13.00
N ASN A 146 6.85 0.56 -13.00
CA ASN A 146 6.72 -0.70 -12.29
C ASN A 146 7.66 -1.76 -12.87
N GLU A 147 8.60 -2.21 -12.06
CA GLU A 147 9.60 -3.24 -12.38
C GLU A 147 9.62 -4.38 -11.37
N ASP A 148 8.55 -4.45 -10.53
CA ASP A 148 8.43 -5.42 -9.43
C ASP A 148 9.61 -5.32 -8.43
N PHE A 149 10.11 -4.10 -8.24
CA PHE A 149 11.21 -3.82 -7.33
C PHE A 149 10.73 -3.82 -5.88
N HIS A 150 11.17 -4.81 -5.10
CA HIS A 150 10.90 -4.88 -3.67
C HIS A 150 12.04 -4.25 -2.85
N SER A 151 11.74 -3.17 -2.13
CA SER A 151 12.68 -2.54 -1.20
C SER A 151 12.76 -3.29 0.13
N SER A 152 11.79 -4.16 0.39
CA SER A 152 11.69 -4.99 1.60
C SER A 152 11.55 -6.45 1.19
N HIS A 153 12.47 -7.30 1.67
CA HIS A 153 12.34 -8.73 1.44
C HIS A 153 11.32 -9.31 2.43
N VAL A 154 10.23 -9.85 1.90
CA VAL A 154 9.30 -10.70 2.64
C VAL A 154 9.52 -12.13 2.17
N PRO A 155 10.07 -13.01 3.02
CA PRO A 155 10.23 -14.42 2.66
C PRO A 155 8.91 -15.04 2.20
N GLU A 156 8.95 -15.95 1.21
CA GLU A 156 7.74 -16.57 0.65
C GLU A 156 6.92 -17.31 1.72
N ASP A 157 7.56 -17.92 2.69
CA ASP A 157 6.92 -18.61 3.82
C ASP A 157 6.23 -17.65 4.80
N LEU A 158 6.54 -16.35 4.75
CA LEU A 158 5.89 -15.29 5.53
C LEU A 158 4.87 -14.49 4.73
N GLN A 159 4.73 -14.74 3.43
CA GLN A 159 3.63 -14.17 2.65
C GLN A 159 2.29 -14.73 3.16
N GLY A 160 1.36 -13.83 3.45
CA GLY A 160 0.09 -14.22 4.05
C GLY A 160 0.16 -14.44 5.57
N VAL A 161 1.16 -13.87 6.26
CA VAL A 161 1.18 -13.82 7.72
C VAL A 161 0.28 -12.67 8.20
N ILE A 162 -0.57 -12.98 9.17
CA ILE A 162 -1.34 -11.98 9.90
C ILE A 162 -0.43 -11.40 10.98
N LEU A 163 -0.22 -10.10 10.97
CA LEU A 163 0.57 -9.36 11.97
C LEU A 163 -0.34 -8.83 13.08
#